data_b99a8365e099f3da2dc1bb72b9d458be
#
_entry.id   b99a8365e099f3da2dc1bb72b9d458be
#
_cell.length_a   1.000
_cell.length_b   1.000
_cell.length_c   1.000
_cell.angle_alpha   90.00
_cell.angle_beta   90.00
_cell.angle_gamma   90.00
#
_symmetry.space_group_name_H-M   'P 1'
#
loop_
_entity.id
_entity.type
_entity.pdbx_description
1 polymer ?
#
loop_
_entity_poly.entity_id
_entity_poly.type
_entity_poly.pdbx_seq_one_letter_code
_entity_poly.pdbx_strand_id
1 'polypeptide(L)'
;MLPTLKIWTLFSVWLCFLSQPAHLKKAFRCPSTCSCSRESIICVGSSNVPRISPNDVNSLSLVNGTFSEVKEAMFAHMPSLQLLLLNSNSLTTVRDDAFSGLSHLEYLFIESNKMETASKYSFRGLRDLTHLSLANNNIKALPRDVFNDLDSLIELDLRGNAFECDCRAKWLMTWLKNTNATVSDVVCAGPEDMKDKRLNDMTSLHNECVSTDFVLHQSLASESLSVDTFSYKNDVYVTIAAPSAESCMVFQWDHIEMNFRTYDNITGQSIVGCKSVVIQDQVFVIVAQLFGGSHIYKFDEDQSSFSRFQDIEVSKISKPNDIEAFQVGSDWFFVIADSSKAGLSTLYKWNDKGFYSYQSLHEWYRDTDAEFLDLDGKAHLILASRSQVPVIYQWSRSNQKFVLQGGDPSHGGRLTEALPIREELYLAXRASGDSKIFXWGTKQFTEIQACLRGSMXLQPFFSKERSHALGGELPFSQIYMWEIEKLFDRFRKXYIQSPRSFLWFHTDRRDFIFTSAQGKPRL
;
A
#
# COMPACT_ATOMS: atom_id res chain seq x y z
N MET A 1 51.57 33.18 20.47
CA MET A 1 50.17 33.09 20.04
C MET A 1 49.67 31.67 19.92
N LEU A 2 50.28 30.83 19.12
CA LEU A 2 49.82 29.45 18.91
C LEU A 2 49.82 28.64 20.20
N PRO A 3 50.86 28.69 21.06
CA PRO A 3 50.79 27.95 22.30
C PRO A 3 49.66 28.38 23.20
N THR A 4 49.39 29.70 23.22
CA THR A 4 48.29 30.22 24.02
C THR A 4 46.95 29.75 23.50
N LEU A 5 46.76 29.72 22.17
CA LEU A 5 45.54 29.20 21.55
C LEU A 5 45.32 27.73 21.87
N LYS A 6 46.39 26.93 21.82
CA LYS A 6 46.30 25.52 22.15
C LYS A 6 45.88 25.31 23.60
N ILE A 7 46.43 26.11 24.51
CA ILE A 7 46.08 26.03 25.92
C ILE A 7 44.60 26.37 26.12
N TRP A 8 44.13 27.39 25.45
CA TRP A 8 42.71 27.77 25.53
C TRP A 8 41.81 26.66 24.99
N THR A 9 42.19 26.07 23.88
CA THR A 9 41.42 24.99 23.28
C THR A 9 41.35 23.81 24.23
N LEU A 10 42.50 23.43 24.81
CA LEU A 10 42.54 22.34 25.77
C LEU A 10 41.69 22.61 27.00
N PHE A 11 41.75 23.88 27.48
CA PHE A 11 40.98 24.28 28.65
C PHE A 11 39.47 24.20 28.36
N SER A 12 39.08 24.66 27.18
CA SER A 12 37.66 24.58 26.77
C SER A 12 37.20 23.13 26.67
N VAL A 13 38.03 22.27 26.08
CA VAL A 13 37.71 20.84 25.99
C VAL A 13 37.60 20.25 27.39
N TRP A 14 38.50 20.66 28.28
CA TRP A 14 38.45 20.19 29.65
C TRP A 14 37.17 20.57 30.35
N LEU A 15 36.73 21.81 30.18
CA LEU A 15 35.49 22.28 30.75
C LEU A 15 34.30 21.51 30.19
N CYS A 16 34.33 21.21 28.90
CA CYS A 16 33.30 20.41 28.27
C CYS A 16 33.25 19.00 28.87
N PHE A 17 34.43 18.39 29.07
CA PHE A 17 34.48 17.07 29.67
C PHE A 17 33.97 17.10 31.11
N LEU A 18 34.26 18.16 31.85
CA LEU A 18 33.80 18.25 33.24
C LEU A 18 32.27 18.43 33.30
N SER A 19 31.71 19.17 32.37
CA SER A 19 30.29 19.46 32.39
C SER A 19 29.45 18.36 31.78
N GLN A 20 29.98 17.64 30.79
CA GLN A 20 29.21 16.61 30.08
C GLN A 20 28.72 15.47 30.96
N PRO A 21 29.56 14.87 31.82
CA PRO A 21 29.04 13.78 32.65
C PRO A 21 27.88 14.21 33.55
N ALA A 22 27.97 15.40 34.13
CA ALA A 22 26.89 15.90 34.97
C ALA A 22 25.67 16.22 34.13
N HIS A 23 25.87 16.78 32.95
CA HIS A 23 24.78 17.10 32.04
C HIS A 23 24.09 15.81 31.55
N LEU A 24 24.88 14.80 31.19
CA LEU A 24 24.34 13.50 30.75
C LEU A 24 23.56 12.83 31.86
N LYS A 25 24.06 12.91 33.11
CA LYS A 25 23.34 12.36 34.25
C LYS A 25 22.01 13.06 34.45
N LYS A 26 21.96 14.37 34.24
CA LYS A 26 20.72 15.12 34.37
C LYS A 26 19.77 14.85 33.21
N ALA A 27 20.29 14.55 32.03
CA ALA A 27 19.48 14.29 30.85
C ALA A 27 18.79 12.92 30.90
N PHE A 28 19.39 11.96 31.60
CA PHE A 28 18.82 10.63 31.66
C PHE A 28 17.91 10.50 32.86
N ARG A 29 16.62 10.36 32.58
CA ARG A 29 15.62 10.09 33.60
C ARG A 29 14.92 8.79 33.28
N CYS A 30 14.88 7.91 34.26
CA CYS A 30 14.12 6.68 34.12
C CYS A 30 12.63 7.01 34.10
N PRO A 31 11.90 6.63 33.05
CA PRO A 31 10.45 6.90 33.04
C PRO A 31 9.74 6.29 34.24
N SER A 32 8.61 6.88 34.60
CA SER A 32 7.86 6.45 35.80
C SER A 32 7.38 5.00 35.69
N THR A 33 7.13 4.52 34.49
CA THR A 33 6.69 3.14 34.28
C THR A 33 7.85 2.16 34.23
N CYS A 34 9.08 2.64 34.35
CA CYS A 34 10.27 1.81 34.15
C CYS A 34 11.14 1.73 35.39
N SER A 35 11.92 0.66 35.43
CA SER A 35 12.98 0.48 36.40
C SER A 35 14.28 0.40 35.59
N CYS A 36 15.21 1.30 35.89
CA CYS A 36 16.43 1.44 35.08
C CYS A 36 17.66 1.12 35.89
N SER A 37 18.57 0.36 35.28
CA SER A 37 19.91 0.17 35.79
C SER A 37 20.89 0.61 34.71
N ARG A 38 22.17 0.42 34.96
CA ARG A 38 23.19 0.85 34.00
C ARG A 38 23.06 0.15 32.65
N GLU A 39 22.71 -1.13 32.67
CA GLU A 39 22.69 -1.94 31.45
C GLU A 39 21.30 -2.41 31.06
N SER A 40 20.29 -2.17 31.87
CA SER A 40 19.00 -2.80 31.70
C SER A 40 17.86 -1.83 32.02
N ILE A 41 16.83 -1.85 31.20
CA ILE A 41 15.60 -1.08 31.41
C ILE A 41 14.42 -2.06 31.35
N ILE A 42 13.58 -2.02 32.39
CA ILE A 42 12.36 -2.84 32.44
C ILE A 42 11.18 -1.91 32.63
N CYS A 43 10.23 -1.95 31.69
CA CYS A 43 9.05 -1.10 31.72
C CYS A 43 7.80 -1.97 31.78
N VAL A 44 6.85 -1.59 32.64
CA VAL A 44 5.58 -2.29 32.78
C VAL A 44 4.45 -1.29 32.55
N GLY A 45 3.57 -1.60 31.60
CA GLY A 45 2.42 -0.77 31.32
C GLY A 45 2.70 0.49 30.51
N SER A 46 3.85 0.55 29.85
CA SER A 46 4.21 1.73 29.06
C SER A 46 3.46 1.78 27.72
N SER A 47 3.21 2.99 27.26
CA SER A 47 2.64 3.20 25.94
C SER A 47 3.67 3.61 24.90
N ASN A 48 4.90 3.94 25.33
CA ASN A 48 5.96 4.40 24.45
C ASN A 48 7.29 3.74 24.81
N VAL A 49 8.16 3.63 23.80
CA VAL A 49 9.53 3.17 24.03
C VAL A 49 10.30 4.29 24.73
N PRO A 50 11.09 3.98 25.77
CA PRO A 50 11.92 5.01 26.39
C PRO A 50 12.85 5.65 25.35
N ARG A 51 12.82 6.96 25.28
CA ARG A 51 13.58 7.67 24.25
C ARG A 51 14.98 8.08 24.70
N ILE A 52 15.14 8.19 26.00
CA ILE A 52 16.42 8.58 26.57
C ILE A 52 17.06 7.34 27.17
N SER A 53 18.15 6.90 26.59
CA SER A 53 18.85 5.75 27.14
C SER A 53 20.35 5.89 26.87
N PRO A 54 21.18 5.46 27.81
CA PRO A 54 22.61 5.43 27.57
C PRO A 54 22.95 4.45 26.45
N ASN A 55 24.04 4.70 25.75
CA ASN A 55 24.45 3.83 24.66
C ASN A 55 24.88 2.43 25.13
N ASP A 56 25.09 2.26 26.41
CA ASP A 56 25.51 0.97 26.96
C ASP A 56 24.36 0.10 27.47
N VAL A 57 23.10 0.52 27.27
CA VAL A 57 21.96 -0.35 27.63
C VAL A 57 21.91 -1.52 26.68
N ASN A 58 21.99 -2.73 27.23
CA ASN A 58 21.98 -3.94 26.40
C ASN A 58 20.74 -4.81 26.60
N SER A 59 19.84 -4.44 27.52
CA SER A 59 18.64 -5.22 27.79
C SER A 59 17.44 -4.28 27.97
N LEU A 60 16.38 -4.54 27.21
CA LEU A 60 15.13 -3.76 27.32
C LEU A 60 13.96 -4.72 27.41
N SER A 61 13.12 -4.52 28.41
CA SER A 61 11.87 -5.28 28.57
C SER A 61 10.70 -4.31 28.61
N LEU A 62 9.74 -4.50 27.71
CA LEU A 62 8.50 -3.74 27.69
C LEU A 62 7.35 -4.74 27.81
N VAL A 63 6.73 -4.80 28.98
CA VAL A 63 5.67 -5.77 29.22
C VAL A 63 4.38 -5.09 29.69
N ASN A 64 3.27 -5.72 29.37
CA ASN A 64 1.93 -5.27 29.78
C ASN A 64 1.63 -3.83 29.40
N GLY A 65 2.21 -3.40 28.26
CA GLY A 65 1.98 -2.06 27.73
C GLY A 65 0.82 -2.02 26.75
N THR A 66 0.69 -0.87 26.10
CA THR A 66 -0.40 -0.64 25.16
C THR A 66 0.07 -0.48 23.71
N PHE A 67 1.21 -1.08 23.38
CA PHE A 67 1.71 -1.05 22.00
C PHE A 67 0.85 -1.94 21.11
N SER A 68 0.43 -1.43 19.97
CA SER A 68 -0.26 -2.27 18.99
C SER A 68 0.66 -2.68 17.85
N GLU A 69 1.77 -1.99 17.64
CA GLU A 69 2.68 -2.31 16.55
C GLU A 69 4.12 -1.98 16.89
N VAL A 70 5.03 -2.66 16.21
CA VAL A 70 6.45 -2.29 16.22
C VAL A 70 6.74 -1.65 14.87
N LYS A 71 7.03 -0.36 14.91
CA LYS A 71 7.26 0.44 13.71
C LYS A 71 8.68 0.27 13.19
N GLU A 72 8.92 0.71 11.97
CA GLU A 72 10.26 0.65 11.36
C GLU A 72 11.27 1.35 12.25
N ALA A 73 12.40 0.67 12.52
CA ALA A 73 13.53 1.21 13.28
C ALA A 73 13.12 1.75 14.66
N MET A 74 12.12 1.14 15.27
CA MET A 74 11.55 1.64 16.52
C MET A 74 12.54 1.67 17.67
N PHE A 75 13.57 0.81 17.64
CA PHE A 75 14.57 0.71 18.70
C PHE A 75 15.96 1.12 18.23
N ALA A 76 16.06 1.82 17.09
CA ALA A 76 17.35 2.15 16.50
C ALA A 76 18.19 3.09 17.38
N HIS A 77 17.56 3.79 18.31
CA HIS A 77 18.27 4.66 19.24
C HIS A 77 18.99 3.86 20.36
N MET A 78 18.83 2.54 20.39
CA MET A 78 19.45 1.67 21.39
C MET A 78 20.28 0.60 20.68
N PRO A 79 21.34 0.98 19.98
CA PRO A 79 22.06 0.04 19.11
C PRO A 79 22.84 -1.06 19.86
N SER A 80 23.05 -0.91 21.15
CA SER A 80 23.77 -1.90 21.94
C SER A 80 22.89 -3.02 22.49
N LEU A 81 21.60 -3.02 22.17
CA LEU A 81 20.70 -4.04 22.70
C LEU A 81 21.14 -5.44 22.30
N GLN A 82 21.18 -6.32 23.26
CA GLN A 82 21.41 -7.74 23.09
C GLN A 82 20.17 -8.56 23.41
N LEU A 83 19.29 -8.02 24.28
CA LEU A 83 18.03 -8.67 24.63
C LEU A 83 16.90 -7.66 24.52
N LEU A 84 15.84 -8.06 23.82
CA LEU A 84 14.63 -7.25 23.71
C LEU A 84 13.43 -8.14 23.98
N LEU A 85 12.65 -7.76 24.98
CA LEU A 85 11.49 -8.54 25.42
C LEU A 85 10.25 -7.65 25.29
N LEU A 86 9.32 -8.09 24.46
CA LEU A 86 8.11 -7.32 24.14
C LEU A 86 6.84 -8.11 24.46
N ASN A 87 6.85 -8.85 25.54
CA ASN A 87 5.76 -9.75 25.86
C ASN A 87 4.52 -9.01 26.37
N SER A 88 3.36 -9.50 26.00
CA SER A 88 2.07 -9.07 26.58
C SER A 88 1.77 -7.59 26.36
N ASN A 89 1.94 -7.11 25.13
CA ASN A 89 1.65 -5.72 24.79
C ASN A 89 0.45 -5.56 23.86
N SER A 90 -0.24 -6.64 23.54
CA SER A 90 -1.34 -6.65 22.56
C SER A 90 -0.89 -6.27 21.17
N LEU A 91 0.36 -6.60 20.83
CA LEU A 91 0.90 -6.32 19.50
C LEU A 91 0.17 -7.14 18.43
N THR A 92 -0.25 -6.47 17.39
CA THR A 92 -0.83 -7.13 16.22
C THR A 92 0.10 -7.08 15.02
N THR A 93 1.03 -6.14 14.99
CA THR A 93 1.79 -5.82 13.78
C THR A 93 3.27 -5.61 14.10
N VAL A 94 4.12 -6.30 13.37
CA VAL A 94 5.58 -6.05 13.38
C VAL A 94 5.94 -5.70 11.93
N ARG A 95 6.34 -4.45 11.71
CA ARG A 95 6.55 -3.94 10.36
C ARG A 95 7.87 -4.37 9.76
N ASP A 96 8.02 -4.16 8.45
CA ASP A 96 9.31 -4.34 7.78
C ASP A 96 10.35 -3.49 8.48
N ASP A 97 11.53 -4.06 8.68
CA ASP A 97 12.67 -3.37 9.28
C ASP A 97 12.38 -2.83 10.68
N ALA A 98 11.49 -3.50 11.41
CA ALA A 98 11.10 -3.06 12.74
C ALA A 98 12.30 -2.98 13.69
N PHE A 99 13.26 -3.87 13.54
CA PHE A 99 14.42 -3.95 14.42
C PHE A 99 15.69 -3.46 13.76
N SER A 100 15.55 -2.62 12.74
CA SER A 100 16.69 -2.02 12.06
C SER A 100 17.56 -1.25 13.05
N GLY A 101 18.87 -1.41 12.95
CA GLY A 101 19.83 -0.78 13.85
C GLY A 101 20.27 -1.64 15.01
N LEU A 102 19.63 -2.79 15.21
CA LEU A 102 19.96 -3.67 16.33
C LEU A 102 20.88 -4.82 15.86
N SER A 103 22.05 -4.46 15.38
CA SER A 103 22.98 -5.45 14.80
C SER A 103 23.55 -6.43 15.81
N HIS A 104 23.47 -6.11 17.10
CA HIS A 104 24.00 -6.97 18.17
C HIS A 104 22.91 -7.75 18.90
N LEU A 105 21.67 -7.66 18.47
CA LEU A 105 20.57 -8.31 19.17
C LEU A 105 20.72 -9.83 19.10
N GLU A 106 20.68 -10.49 20.25
CA GLU A 106 20.82 -11.94 20.36
C GLU A 106 19.52 -12.62 20.77
N TYR A 107 18.71 -11.95 21.58
CA TYR A 107 17.47 -12.52 22.13
C TYR A 107 16.30 -11.59 21.83
N LEU A 108 15.27 -12.13 21.17
CA LEU A 108 14.07 -11.36 20.88
C LEU A 108 12.85 -12.19 21.26
N PHE A 109 12.06 -11.67 22.18
CA PHE A 109 10.84 -12.33 22.66
C PHE A 109 9.63 -11.45 22.38
N ILE A 110 8.68 -11.98 21.62
CA ILE A 110 7.44 -11.28 21.30
C ILE A 110 6.28 -12.22 21.65
N GLU A 111 6.25 -12.63 22.90
CA GLU A 111 5.29 -13.65 23.35
C GLU A 111 4.00 -13.03 23.88
N SER A 112 2.93 -13.80 23.81
CA SER A 112 1.65 -13.44 24.42
C SER A 112 1.14 -12.10 23.91
N ASN A 113 1.21 -11.95 22.61
CA ASN A 113 0.63 -10.80 21.91
C ASN A 113 -0.52 -11.28 21.02
N LYS A 114 -0.92 -10.48 20.05
CA LYS A 114 -2.08 -10.78 19.21
C LYS A 114 -1.72 -10.81 17.73
N MET A 115 -0.49 -11.23 17.41
CA MET A 115 -0.07 -11.32 16.01
C MET A 115 -0.78 -12.47 15.31
N GLU A 116 -1.26 -12.21 14.09
CA GLU A 116 -1.80 -13.27 13.23
C GLU A 116 -0.81 -13.64 12.14
N THR A 117 0.14 -12.78 11.86
CA THR A 117 1.21 -13.00 10.89
C THR A 117 2.33 -12.02 11.20
N ALA A 118 3.32 -11.99 10.33
CA ALA A 118 4.39 -11.00 10.37
C ALA A 118 4.61 -10.47 8.96
N SER A 119 5.37 -9.41 8.84
CA SER A 119 5.79 -8.91 7.55
C SER A 119 7.00 -9.71 7.07
N LYS A 120 7.18 -9.84 5.77
CA LYS A 120 8.31 -10.62 5.23
C LYS A 120 9.65 -10.14 5.77
N TYR A 121 9.80 -8.83 5.94
CA TYR A 121 11.06 -8.24 6.39
C TYR A 121 11.01 -7.77 7.84
N SER A 122 10.11 -8.33 8.64
CA SER A 122 10.01 -7.96 10.06
C SER A 122 11.32 -8.16 10.81
N PHE A 123 12.04 -9.20 10.48
CA PHE A 123 13.29 -9.57 11.18
C PHE A 123 14.54 -9.34 10.33
N ARG A 124 14.40 -8.52 9.28
CA ARG A 124 15.53 -8.28 8.38
C ARG A 124 16.69 -7.62 9.12
N GLY A 125 17.87 -8.15 8.88
CA GLY A 125 19.10 -7.59 9.43
C GLY A 125 19.53 -8.13 10.77
N LEU A 126 18.73 -9.01 11.41
CA LEU A 126 19.07 -9.55 12.72
C LEU A 126 20.02 -10.76 12.59
N ARG A 127 21.20 -10.52 12.08
CA ARG A 127 22.15 -11.61 11.76
C ARG A 127 22.77 -12.24 12.98
N ASP A 128 22.81 -11.53 14.10
CA ASP A 128 23.37 -12.07 15.35
C ASP A 128 22.31 -12.70 16.24
N LEU A 129 21.06 -12.68 15.83
CA LEU A 129 19.97 -13.21 16.66
C LEU A 129 20.11 -14.72 16.82
N THR A 130 20.16 -15.17 18.05
CA THR A 130 20.29 -16.60 18.37
C THR A 130 18.98 -17.20 18.88
N HIS A 131 18.16 -16.42 19.54
CA HIS A 131 16.91 -16.90 20.14
C HIS A 131 15.76 -15.98 19.75
N LEU A 132 14.74 -16.57 19.11
CA LEU A 132 13.52 -15.84 18.74
C LEU A 132 12.32 -16.61 19.27
N SER A 133 11.44 -15.91 19.97
CA SER A 133 10.19 -16.51 20.39
C SER A 133 9.00 -15.67 19.92
N LEU A 134 8.08 -16.34 19.23
CA LEU A 134 6.79 -15.79 18.81
C LEU A 134 5.66 -16.60 19.46
N ALA A 135 5.94 -17.18 20.62
CA ALA A 135 5.00 -18.11 21.26
C ALA A 135 3.74 -17.36 21.75
N ASN A 136 2.64 -18.06 21.77
CA ASN A 136 1.38 -17.57 22.36
C ASN A 136 0.89 -16.28 21.69
N ASN A 137 0.90 -16.29 20.39
CA ASN A 137 0.23 -15.30 19.58
C ASN A 137 -0.99 -15.96 18.94
N ASN A 138 -1.45 -15.45 17.85
CA ASN A 138 -2.53 -16.08 17.10
C ASN A 138 -2.11 -16.27 15.65
N ILE A 139 -0.86 -16.66 15.46
CA ILE A 139 -0.27 -16.73 14.12
C ILE A 139 -0.90 -17.88 13.35
N LYS A 140 -1.47 -17.56 12.19
CA LYS A 140 -2.11 -18.52 11.30
C LYS A 140 -1.19 -18.89 10.14
N ALA A 141 -0.34 -17.96 9.73
CA ALA A 141 0.62 -18.18 8.65
C ALA A 141 1.72 -17.14 8.76
N LEU A 142 2.89 -17.49 8.27
CA LEU A 142 4.03 -16.58 8.20
C LEU A 142 4.47 -16.42 6.75
N PRO A 143 4.94 -15.23 6.37
CA PRO A 143 5.39 -15.03 4.98
C PRO A 143 6.59 -15.93 4.64
N ARG A 144 6.65 -16.34 3.38
CA ARG A 144 7.80 -17.11 2.91
C ARG A 144 9.08 -16.33 3.17
N ASP A 145 10.09 -17.05 3.66
CA ASP A 145 11.43 -16.50 3.85
C ASP A 145 11.54 -15.45 4.95
N VAL A 146 10.57 -15.40 5.85
CA VAL A 146 10.59 -14.40 6.94
C VAL A 146 11.80 -14.56 7.85
N PHE A 147 12.37 -15.76 7.93
CA PHE A 147 13.54 -16.04 8.78
C PHE A 147 14.86 -16.06 8.01
N ASN A 148 14.88 -15.58 6.77
CA ASN A 148 16.06 -15.72 5.91
C ASN A 148 17.32 -15.03 6.42
N ASP A 149 17.18 -13.90 7.11
CA ASP A 149 18.34 -13.16 7.59
C ASP A 149 18.89 -13.68 8.91
N LEU A 150 18.23 -14.65 9.52
CA LEU A 150 18.60 -15.11 10.86
C LEU A 150 19.70 -16.17 10.78
N ASP A 151 20.89 -15.70 10.38
CA ASP A 151 22.03 -16.58 10.11
C ASP A 151 22.57 -17.28 11.35
N SER A 152 22.36 -16.68 12.52
CA SER A 152 22.89 -17.20 13.78
C SER A 152 21.85 -17.92 14.63
N LEU A 153 20.66 -18.14 14.10
CA LEU A 153 19.54 -18.65 14.89
C LEU A 153 19.84 -20.04 15.44
N ILE A 154 19.69 -20.19 16.75
CA ILE A 154 19.87 -21.44 17.47
C ILE A 154 18.54 -22.02 17.90
N GLU A 155 17.61 -21.16 18.32
CA GLU A 155 16.33 -21.61 18.87
C GLU A 155 15.21 -20.71 18.43
N LEU A 156 14.12 -21.33 17.96
CA LEU A 156 12.89 -20.63 17.56
C LEU A 156 11.71 -21.28 18.26
N ASP A 157 10.91 -20.47 18.95
CA ASP A 157 9.73 -20.93 19.66
C ASP A 157 8.47 -20.42 18.98
N LEU A 158 7.68 -21.34 18.41
CA LEU A 158 6.43 -21.01 17.72
C LEU A 158 5.21 -21.64 18.41
N ARG A 159 5.38 -22.10 19.66
CA ARG A 159 4.29 -22.77 20.39
C ARG A 159 3.12 -21.82 20.67
N GLY A 160 1.94 -22.39 20.80
CA GLY A 160 0.76 -21.61 21.21
C GLY A 160 0.23 -20.69 20.12
N ASN A 161 0.39 -21.09 18.86
CA ASN A 161 -0.16 -20.36 17.74
C ASN A 161 -1.23 -21.19 17.03
N ALA A 162 -1.83 -20.63 15.99
CA ALA A 162 -2.99 -21.23 15.34
C ALA A 162 -2.71 -21.52 13.87
N PHE A 163 -1.61 -22.20 13.59
CA PHE A 163 -1.14 -22.40 12.21
C PHE A 163 -2.14 -23.15 11.35
N GLU A 164 -2.38 -22.61 10.16
CA GLU A 164 -3.16 -23.28 9.12
C GLU A 164 -2.19 -24.08 8.24
N CYS A 165 -2.28 -25.40 8.32
CA CYS A 165 -1.33 -26.28 7.63
C CYS A 165 -1.90 -26.69 6.28
N ASP A 166 -1.96 -25.72 5.39
CA ASP A 166 -2.33 -25.90 3.99
C ASP A 166 -1.14 -25.42 3.14
N CYS A 167 -1.40 -25.03 1.89
CA CYS A 167 -0.30 -24.61 1.01
C CYS A 167 0.50 -23.45 1.57
N ARG A 168 -0.10 -22.64 2.44
CA ARG A 168 0.59 -21.52 3.05
C ARG A 168 1.73 -21.96 3.96
N ALA A 169 1.66 -23.18 4.48
CA ALA A 169 2.67 -23.71 5.39
C ALA A 169 3.75 -24.55 4.68
N LYS A 170 3.65 -24.74 3.36
CA LYS A 170 4.62 -25.57 2.64
C LYS A 170 6.04 -25.09 2.79
N TRP A 171 6.25 -23.78 2.67
CA TRP A 171 7.59 -23.23 2.81
C TRP A 171 8.14 -23.45 4.23
N LEU A 172 7.26 -23.30 5.23
CA LEU A 172 7.69 -23.48 6.64
C LEU A 172 8.01 -24.95 6.91
N MET A 173 7.21 -25.85 6.37
CA MET A 173 7.49 -27.29 6.48
C MET A 173 8.89 -27.61 5.93
N THR A 174 9.21 -27.07 4.75
CA THR A 174 10.52 -27.27 4.15
C THR A 174 11.62 -26.62 4.95
N TRP A 175 11.37 -25.40 5.44
CA TRP A 175 12.35 -24.68 6.23
C TRP A 175 12.68 -25.41 7.54
N LEU A 176 11.65 -26.00 8.18
CA LEU A 176 11.84 -26.74 9.43
C LEU A 176 12.79 -27.95 9.24
N LYS A 177 12.76 -28.54 8.06
CA LYS A 177 13.63 -29.69 7.77
C LYS A 177 15.06 -29.29 7.48
N ASN A 178 15.27 -28.08 7.00
CA ASN A 178 16.60 -27.65 6.55
C ASN A 178 17.32 -26.74 7.52
N THR A 179 16.63 -26.23 8.51
CA THR A 179 17.28 -25.30 9.46
C THR A 179 18.14 -26.05 10.47
N ASN A 180 19.24 -25.41 10.88
CA ASN A 180 20.07 -25.91 11.98
C ASN A 180 19.53 -25.50 13.34
N ALA A 181 18.55 -24.61 13.38
CA ALA A 181 17.97 -24.16 14.64
C ALA A 181 17.07 -25.25 15.23
N THR A 182 16.99 -25.26 16.55
CA THR A 182 16.00 -26.08 17.25
C THR A 182 14.68 -25.33 17.25
N VAL A 183 13.65 -25.94 16.69
CA VAL A 183 12.34 -25.31 16.61
C VAL A 183 11.34 -26.14 17.42
N SER A 184 10.58 -25.46 18.25
CA SER A 184 9.50 -26.09 19.03
C SER A 184 8.45 -26.72 18.09
N ASP A 185 7.64 -27.60 18.65
CA ASP A 185 6.57 -28.23 17.88
C ASP A 185 5.64 -27.18 17.31
N VAL A 186 5.43 -27.25 15.99
CA VAL A 186 4.46 -26.41 15.30
C VAL A 186 3.21 -27.26 15.10
N VAL A 187 2.19 -26.99 15.90
CA VAL A 187 0.95 -27.79 15.90
C VAL A 187 -0.10 -27.07 15.07
N CYS A 188 -0.70 -27.83 14.16
CA CYS A 188 -1.69 -27.29 13.24
C CYS A 188 -3.03 -27.06 13.94
N ALA A 189 -3.63 -25.88 13.71
CA ALA A 189 -4.99 -25.59 14.19
C ALA A 189 -6.05 -25.89 13.13
N GLY A 190 -5.63 -26.00 11.88
CA GLY A 190 -6.50 -26.29 10.74
C GLY A 190 -5.67 -26.67 9.53
N PRO A 191 -6.33 -27.05 8.43
CA PRO A 191 -7.74 -27.42 8.26
C PRO A 191 -8.15 -28.58 9.16
N GLU A 192 -9.43 -28.92 9.20
CA GLU A 192 -9.95 -29.91 10.13
C GLU A 192 -9.20 -31.25 10.07
N ASP A 193 -8.82 -31.69 8.87
CA ASP A 193 -8.09 -32.95 8.72
C ASP A 193 -6.63 -32.86 9.19
N MET A 194 -6.13 -31.67 9.42
CA MET A 194 -4.75 -31.45 9.88
C MET A 194 -4.67 -31.07 11.35
N LYS A 195 -5.81 -30.82 11.96
CA LYS A 195 -5.87 -30.32 13.34
C LYS A 195 -5.09 -31.22 14.31
N ASP A 196 -4.31 -30.57 15.16
CA ASP A 196 -3.49 -31.22 16.20
C ASP A 196 -2.29 -32.02 15.68
N LYS A 197 -2.05 -32.02 14.37
CA LYS A 197 -0.87 -32.67 13.82
C LYS A 197 0.34 -31.74 13.88
N ARG A 198 1.53 -32.31 13.94
CA ARG A 198 2.78 -31.56 14.00
C ARG A 198 3.33 -31.31 12.60
N LEU A 199 3.50 -30.05 12.25
CA LEU A 199 4.07 -29.69 10.97
C LEU A 199 5.52 -30.18 10.84
N ASN A 200 6.24 -30.23 11.96
CA ASN A 200 7.64 -30.68 11.99
C ASN A 200 7.81 -32.10 11.42
N ASP A 201 6.80 -32.93 11.56
CA ASP A 201 6.87 -34.34 11.16
C ASP A 201 6.34 -34.59 9.75
N MET A 202 5.81 -33.59 9.09
CA MET A 202 5.15 -33.80 7.81
C MET A 202 6.14 -33.79 6.66
N THR A 203 5.84 -34.63 5.66
CA THR A 203 6.65 -34.69 4.43
C THR A 203 5.93 -34.04 3.25
N SER A 204 4.62 -33.84 3.35
CA SER A 204 3.85 -33.22 2.29
C SER A 204 2.59 -32.61 2.86
N LEU A 205 2.09 -31.59 2.16
CA LEU A 205 0.81 -30.97 2.47
C LEU A 205 -0.06 -31.07 1.21
N HIS A 206 -1.18 -31.74 1.36
CA HIS A 206 -2.05 -32.08 0.21
C HIS A 206 -3.14 -31.06 -0.06
N ASN A 207 -3.44 -30.23 0.92
CA ASN A 207 -4.52 -29.27 0.75
C ASN A 207 -4.07 -28.14 -0.18
N GLU A 208 -4.77 -28.01 -1.27
CA GLU A 208 -4.55 -26.87 -2.14
C GLU A 208 -5.08 -25.64 -1.46
N CYS A 209 -4.30 -24.64 -1.40
CA CYS A 209 -4.82 -23.41 -0.92
C CYS A 209 -4.89 -22.37 -2.00
N VAL A 210 -5.94 -21.64 -1.85
CA VAL A 210 -6.15 -20.44 -2.57
C VAL A 210 -5.57 -19.36 -1.69
N SER A 211 -4.30 -19.11 -1.84
CA SER A 211 -3.67 -18.07 -1.03
C SER A 211 -4.16 -16.71 -1.48
N THR A 212 -4.70 -15.97 -0.53
CA THR A 212 -5.02 -14.57 -0.76
C THR A 212 -3.96 -13.66 -0.16
N ASP A 213 -2.90 -14.25 0.37
CA ASP A 213 -1.80 -13.46 0.90
C ASP A 213 -0.97 -12.90 -0.26
N PHE A 214 -0.58 -11.65 -0.12
CA PHE A 214 0.24 -10.98 -1.12
C PHE A 214 1.72 -11.13 -0.77
N VAL A 215 2.50 -11.46 -1.78
CA VAL A 215 3.94 -11.53 -1.67
C VAL A 215 4.51 -10.42 -2.55
N LEU A 216 5.44 -9.64 -2.01
CA LEU A 216 6.07 -8.60 -2.81
C LEU A 216 6.80 -9.26 -3.98
N HIS A 217 6.37 -8.90 -5.19
CA HIS A 217 6.93 -9.48 -6.40
C HIS A 217 8.03 -8.60 -6.98
N GLN A 218 7.79 -7.29 -7.03
CA GLN A 218 8.75 -6.38 -7.63
C GLN A 218 8.51 -4.97 -7.08
N SER A 219 9.59 -4.26 -6.81
CA SER A 219 9.55 -2.85 -6.43
C SER A 219 10.03 -2.01 -7.59
N LEU A 220 9.22 -1.06 -7.98
CA LEU A 220 9.60 -0.08 -9.00
C LEU A 220 10.10 1.17 -8.27
N ALA A 221 11.07 1.83 -8.84
CA ALA A 221 11.96 2.71 -8.08
C ALA A 221 11.46 4.11 -7.79
N SER A 222 10.26 4.50 -8.06
CA SER A 222 9.90 5.90 -7.83
C SER A 222 8.56 6.05 -7.16
N GLU A 223 8.40 7.20 -6.54
CA GLU A 223 7.12 7.65 -6.04
C GLU A 223 6.14 7.75 -7.20
N SER A 224 4.90 7.39 -6.97
CA SER A 224 3.89 7.46 -8.02
C SER A 224 2.61 8.10 -7.53
N LEU A 225 1.96 8.84 -8.42
CA LEU A 225 0.64 9.41 -8.17
C LEU A 225 -0.46 8.59 -8.84
N SER A 226 -0.15 7.93 -9.93
CA SER A 226 -1.13 7.08 -10.61
C SER A 226 -0.42 5.94 -11.32
N VAL A 227 -1.15 4.85 -11.49
CA VAL A 227 -0.68 3.66 -12.19
C VAL A 227 -1.80 3.22 -13.11
N ASP A 228 -1.45 2.87 -14.35
CA ASP A 228 -2.43 2.40 -15.32
C ASP A 228 -1.80 1.26 -16.12
N THR A 229 -2.62 0.35 -16.63
CA THR A 229 -2.14 -0.75 -17.45
C THR A 229 -2.82 -0.73 -18.82
N PHE A 230 -2.12 -1.25 -19.81
CA PHE A 230 -2.71 -1.47 -21.11
C PHE A 230 -2.10 -2.70 -21.76
N SER A 231 -2.83 -3.28 -22.72
CA SER A 231 -2.35 -4.42 -23.50
C SER A 231 -2.20 -3.99 -24.95
N TYR A 232 -1.10 -4.41 -25.56
CA TYR A 232 -0.83 -4.09 -26.95
C TYR A 232 -0.04 -5.23 -27.57
N LYS A 233 -0.57 -5.80 -28.66
CA LYS A 233 0.06 -6.91 -29.38
C LYS A 233 0.46 -8.05 -28.43
N ASN A 234 -0.47 -8.44 -27.58
CA ASN A 234 -0.31 -9.55 -26.62
C ASN A 234 0.70 -9.31 -25.51
N ASP A 235 1.21 -8.10 -25.39
CA ASP A 235 2.06 -7.73 -24.26
C ASP A 235 1.31 -6.82 -23.31
N VAL A 236 1.72 -6.87 -22.04
CA VAL A 236 1.13 -6.06 -20.99
C VAL A 236 2.13 -4.96 -20.61
N TYR A 237 1.62 -3.75 -20.50
CA TYR A 237 2.41 -2.58 -20.16
C TYR A 237 1.81 -1.86 -18.96
N VAL A 238 2.63 -1.11 -18.25
CA VAL A 238 2.16 -0.26 -17.18
C VAL A 238 2.74 1.14 -17.37
N THR A 239 1.92 2.16 -17.10
CA THR A 239 2.36 3.54 -17.10
C THR A 239 2.25 4.06 -15.67
N ILE A 240 3.30 4.72 -15.20
CA ILE A 240 3.36 5.25 -13.85
C ILE A 240 3.64 6.75 -13.92
N ALA A 241 2.75 7.53 -13.30
CA ALA A 241 2.98 8.97 -13.18
C ALA A 241 3.93 9.20 -12.02
N ALA A 242 5.15 9.60 -12.32
CA ALA A 242 6.21 9.77 -11.34
C ALA A 242 6.69 11.22 -11.33
N PRO A 243 6.04 12.10 -10.54
CA PRO A 243 6.41 13.51 -10.55
C PRO A 243 7.84 13.79 -10.08
N SER A 244 8.34 13.02 -9.13
CA SER A 244 9.71 13.21 -8.66
C SER A 244 10.74 12.85 -9.72
N ALA A 245 10.40 11.96 -10.64
CA ALA A 245 11.24 11.63 -11.78
C ALA A 245 10.91 12.48 -13.00
N GLU A 246 9.95 13.38 -12.89
CA GLU A 246 9.50 14.26 -13.96
C GLU A 246 9.12 13.49 -15.23
N SER A 247 8.43 12.38 -15.05
CA SER A 247 8.11 11.54 -16.22
C SER A 247 6.89 10.66 -15.98
N CYS A 248 6.28 10.24 -17.10
CA CYS A 248 5.46 9.05 -17.15
C CYS A 248 6.40 7.90 -17.51
N MET A 249 6.57 6.97 -16.62
CA MET A 249 7.42 5.82 -16.85
C MET A 249 6.59 4.71 -17.45
N VAL A 250 7.06 4.13 -18.55
CA VAL A 250 6.36 3.01 -19.20
C VAL A 250 7.20 1.76 -19.04
N PHE A 251 6.57 0.71 -18.51
CA PHE A 251 7.23 -0.59 -18.32
C PHE A 251 6.49 -1.64 -19.13
N GLN A 252 7.24 -2.66 -19.57
CA GLN A 252 6.69 -3.79 -20.30
C GLN A 252 6.88 -5.06 -19.48
N TRP A 253 5.83 -5.88 -19.41
CA TRP A 253 5.93 -7.16 -18.73
C TRP A 253 6.79 -8.12 -19.53
N ASP A 254 7.78 -8.71 -18.87
CA ASP A 254 8.65 -9.72 -19.46
C ASP A 254 8.16 -11.10 -19.01
N HIS A 255 7.64 -11.88 -19.95
CA HIS A 255 7.07 -13.19 -19.68
C HIS A 255 8.12 -14.22 -19.27
N ILE A 256 9.39 -13.99 -19.60
CA ILE A 256 10.46 -14.92 -19.25
C ILE A 256 10.95 -14.65 -17.84
N GLU A 257 11.29 -13.41 -17.56
CA GLU A 257 11.75 -13.02 -16.22
C GLU A 257 10.61 -12.85 -15.23
N MET A 258 9.38 -12.78 -15.71
CA MET A 258 8.18 -12.61 -14.89
C MET A 258 8.27 -11.34 -14.05
N ASN A 259 8.67 -10.26 -14.68
CA ASN A 259 8.70 -8.95 -14.05
C ASN A 259 8.56 -7.85 -15.09
N PHE A 260 8.39 -6.63 -14.63
CA PHE A 260 8.31 -5.46 -15.50
C PHE A 260 9.71 -4.90 -15.74
N ARG A 261 9.99 -4.54 -16.97
CA ARG A 261 11.25 -3.90 -17.36
C ARG A 261 10.96 -2.54 -17.97
N THR A 262 11.92 -1.64 -17.83
CA THR A 262 11.79 -0.30 -18.39
C THR A 262 11.61 -0.35 -19.89
N TYR A 263 10.64 0.40 -20.41
CA TYR A 263 10.35 0.42 -21.83
C TYR A 263 10.54 1.80 -22.42
N ASP A 264 9.95 2.84 -21.79
CA ASP A 264 10.07 4.21 -22.28
C ASP A 264 9.78 5.19 -21.15
N ASN A 265 10.21 6.43 -21.30
CA ASN A 265 9.91 7.52 -20.41
C ASN A 265 9.38 8.71 -21.20
N ILE A 266 8.26 9.27 -20.74
CA ILE A 266 7.70 10.48 -21.31
C ILE A 266 7.97 11.60 -20.31
N THR A 267 8.83 12.55 -20.65
CA THR A 267 9.19 13.61 -19.71
C THR A 267 8.11 14.68 -19.62
N GLY A 268 7.98 15.27 -18.44
CA GLY A 268 7.01 16.33 -18.18
C GLY A 268 7.27 16.99 -16.84
N GLN A 269 6.53 18.03 -16.55
CA GLN A 269 6.71 18.83 -15.33
C GLN A 269 5.46 18.76 -14.45
N SER A 270 5.65 18.34 -13.19
CA SER A 270 4.56 18.20 -12.24
C SER A 270 3.44 17.32 -12.81
N ILE A 271 3.83 16.14 -13.26
CA ILE A 271 2.88 15.19 -13.84
C ILE A 271 1.97 14.67 -12.74
N VAL A 272 0.67 14.73 -12.97
CA VAL A 272 -0.31 14.25 -11.99
C VAL A 272 -1.05 13.00 -12.46
N GLY A 273 -0.97 12.67 -13.75
CA GLY A 273 -1.63 11.47 -14.25
C GLY A 273 -1.12 11.06 -15.60
N CYS A 274 -1.09 9.76 -15.84
CA CYS A 274 -0.72 9.17 -17.12
C CYS A 274 -1.74 8.09 -17.41
N LYS A 275 -2.59 8.33 -18.39
CA LYS A 275 -3.66 7.40 -18.73
C LYS A 275 -3.43 6.85 -20.13
N SER A 276 -3.47 5.55 -20.27
CA SER A 276 -3.27 4.90 -21.56
C SER A 276 -4.61 4.55 -22.21
N VAL A 277 -4.63 4.62 -23.51
CA VAL A 277 -5.80 4.26 -24.33
C VAL A 277 -5.30 3.54 -25.57
N VAL A 278 -5.91 2.41 -25.88
CA VAL A 278 -5.60 1.68 -27.11
C VAL A 278 -6.81 1.74 -28.02
N ILE A 279 -6.66 2.38 -29.18
CA ILE A 279 -7.72 2.54 -30.16
C ILE A 279 -7.24 1.98 -31.50
N GLN A 280 -7.89 0.92 -31.99
CA GLN A 280 -7.58 0.36 -33.31
C GLN A 280 -6.09 0.07 -33.49
N ASP A 281 -5.50 -0.58 -32.49
CA ASP A 281 -4.07 -0.92 -32.48
C ASP A 281 -3.13 0.29 -32.47
N GLN A 282 -3.65 1.43 -32.04
CA GLN A 282 -2.83 2.61 -31.77
C GLN A 282 -2.83 2.85 -30.28
N VAL A 283 -1.65 3.09 -29.72
CA VAL A 283 -1.51 3.31 -28.27
C VAL A 283 -1.28 4.78 -28.01
N PHE A 284 -2.11 5.34 -27.14
CA PHE A 284 -1.99 6.73 -26.70
C PHE A 284 -1.77 6.78 -25.20
N VAL A 285 -0.97 7.75 -24.76
CA VAL A 285 -0.82 8.05 -23.35
C VAL A 285 -1.17 9.52 -23.15
N ILE A 286 -2.18 9.75 -22.32
CA ILE A 286 -2.62 11.10 -21.98
C ILE A 286 -1.86 11.53 -20.74
N VAL A 287 -1.07 12.59 -20.86
CA VAL A 287 -0.23 13.07 -19.77
C VAL A 287 -0.82 14.37 -19.23
N ALA A 288 -1.31 14.31 -18.01
CA ALA A 288 -1.86 15.47 -17.32
C ALA A 288 -0.77 16.06 -16.44
N GLN A 289 -0.51 17.35 -16.59
CA GLN A 289 0.53 18.00 -15.79
C GLN A 289 0.12 19.42 -15.43
N LEU A 290 0.70 19.92 -14.33
CA LEU A 290 0.34 21.24 -13.82
C LEU A 290 1.08 22.37 -14.52
N PHE A 291 2.21 22.09 -15.14
CA PHE A 291 3.00 23.12 -15.83
C PHE A 291 3.24 22.70 -17.26
N GLY A 292 3.15 23.64 -18.17
CA GLY A 292 3.41 23.39 -19.57
C GLY A 292 2.27 22.82 -20.36
N GLY A 293 1.10 22.64 -19.72
CA GLY A 293 -0.08 22.08 -20.37
C GLY A 293 -0.05 20.57 -20.41
N SER A 294 -1.20 19.99 -20.70
CA SER A 294 -1.35 18.54 -20.81
C SER A 294 -1.26 18.13 -22.29
N HIS A 295 -0.76 16.93 -22.52
CA HIS A 295 -0.47 16.47 -23.88
C HIS A 295 -0.87 15.02 -24.07
N ILE A 296 -1.10 14.64 -25.31
CA ILE A 296 -1.35 13.26 -25.69
C ILE A 296 -0.16 12.77 -26.51
N TYR A 297 0.39 11.63 -26.10
CA TYR A 297 1.50 10.99 -26.79
C TYR A 297 1.01 9.75 -27.51
N LYS A 298 1.61 9.45 -28.64
CA LYS A 298 1.27 8.27 -29.43
C LYS A 298 2.51 7.41 -29.60
N PHE A 299 2.34 6.10 -29.49
CA PHE A 299 3.45 5.18 -29.70
C PHE A 299 3.79 5.10 -31.18
N ASP A 300 5.06 5.31 -31.52
CA ASP A 300 5.61 5.21 -32.87
C ASP A 300 6.38 3.89 -32.98
N GLU A 301 5.84 2.95 -33.73
CA GLU A 301 6.47 1.63 -33.87
C GLU A 301 7.82 1.71 -34.53
N ASP A 302 8.01 2.63 -35.50
CA ASP A 302 9.27 2.74 -36.21
C ASP A 302 10.40 3.18 -35.27
N GLN A 303 10.11 4.03 -34.30
CA GLN A 303 11.13 4.51 -33.36
C GLN A 303 11.04 3.78 -32.00
N SER A 304 10.08 2.93 -31.83
CA SER A 304 9.84 2.20 -30.59
C SER A 304 9.76 3.13 -29.37
N SER A 305 9.09 4.25 -29.54
CA SER A 305 8.97 5.25 -28.48
C SER A 305 7.70 6.05 -28.64
N PHE A 306 7.31 6.73 -27.56
CA PHE A 306 6.18 7.63 -27.58
C PHE A 306 6.65 9.02 -28.02
N SER A 307 5.86 9.64 -28.89
CA SER A 307 6.13 11.00 -29.34
C SER A 307 4.87 11.83 -29.21
N ARG A 308 5.07 13.15 -29.06
CA ARG A 308 3.92 14.05 -28.89
C ARG A 308 3.01 14.01 -30.10
N PHE A 309 1.73 13.82 -29.83
CA PHE A 309 0.71 13.67 -30.87
C PHE A 309 -0.24 14.85 -30.89
N GLN A 310 -0.67 15.33 -29.71
CA GLN A 310 -1.68 16.37 -29.62
C GLN A 310 -1.54 17.12 -28.30
N ASP A 311 -1.82 18.41 -28.34
CA ASP A 311 -1.84 19.24 -27.12
C ASP A 311 -3.28 19.44 -26.65
N ILE A 312 -3.45 19.53 -25.34
CA ILE A 312 -4.75 19.85 -24.73
C ILE A 312 -4.71 21.32 -24.34
N GLU A 313 -5.72 22.08 -24.76
CA GLU A 313 -5.74 23.52 -24.55
C GLU A 313 -5.69 23.87 -23.05
N VAL A 314 -4.72 24.71 -22.68
CA VAL A 314 -4.58 25.17 -21.29
C VAL A 314 -5.81 25.96 -20.84
N SER A 315 -6.46 26.66 -21.75
CA SER A 315 -7.67 27.41 -21.44
C SER A 315 -8.81 26.51 -20.96
N LYS A 316 -8.75 25.24 -21.31
CA LYS A 316 -9.78 24.29 -20.90
C LYS A 316 -9.38 23.46 -19.70
N ILE A 317 -8.11 23.07 -19.62
CA ILE A 317 -7.61 22.22 -18.54
C ILE A 317 -6.34 22.86 -17.96
N SER A 318 -6.43 23.38 -16.75
CA SER A 318 -5.26 24.02 -16.12
C SER A 318 -4.81 23.34 -14.83
N LYS A 319 -5.69 22.74 -14.08
CA LYS A 319 -5.32 21.98 -12.86
C LYS A 319 -5.91 20.58 -12.93
N PRO A 320 -5.39 19.73 -13.80
CA PRO A 320 -5.93 18.38 -13.93
C PRO A 320 -5.66 17.54 -12.68
N ASN A 321 -6.58 16.67 -12.34
CA ASN A 321 -6.43 15.76 -11.21
C ASN A 321 -6.57 14.32 -11.60
N ASP A 322 -7.50 13.99 -12.49
CA ASP A 322 -7.76 12.61 -12.84
C ASP A 322 -8.19 12.53 -14.30
N ILE A 323 -7.88 11.41 -14.91
CA ILE A 323 -8.22 11.13 -16.30
C ILE A 323 -8.95 9.81 -16.34
N GLU A 324 -10.10 9.78 -17.00
CA GLU A 324 -10.84 8.54 -17.21
C GLU A 324 -11.07 8.36 -18.71
N ALA A 325 -10.67 7.20 -19.24
CA ALA A 325 -10.83 6.89 -20.67
C ALA A 325 -11.78 5.70 -20.80
N PHE A 326 -12.67 5.78 -21.78
CA PHE A 326 -13.72 4.78 -21.89
C PHE A 326 -14.32 4.79 -23.30
N GLN A 327 -15.15 3.81 -23.54
CA GLN A 327 -15.83 3.63 -24.82
C GLN A 327 -17.33 3.60 -24.59
N VAL A 328 -18.06 4.36 -25.40
CA VAL A 328 -19.52 4.29 -25.43
C VAL A 328 -19.92 3.86 -26.82
N GLY A 329 -20.53 2.67 -26.94
CA GLY A 329 -20.74 2.08 -28.25
C GLY A 329 -19.39 1.83 -28.90
N SER A 330 -19.22 2.36 -30.11
CA SER A 330 -17.96 2.25 -30.82
C SER A 330 -17.09 3.49 -30.68
N ASP A 331 -17.53 4.49 -29.96
CA ASP A 331 -16.84 5.77 -29.83
C ASP A 331 -15.93 5.79 -28.60
N TRP A 332 -14.74 6.34 -28.76
CA TRP A 332 -13.79 6.49 -27.67
C TRP A 332 -13.80 7.90 -27.12
N PHE A 333 -13.73 7.96 -25.79
CA PHE A 333 -13.75 9.22 -25.05
C PHE A 333 -12.71 9.20 -23.95
N PHE A 334 -12.30 10.40 -23.52
CA PHE A 334 -11.72 10.55 -22.20
C PHE A 334 -12.22 11.83 -21.57
N VAL A 335 -12.21 11.86 -20.25
CA VAL A 335 -12.57 13.06 -19.50
C VAL A 335 -11.41 13.37 -18.55
N ILE A 336 -11.15 14.67 -18.38
CA ILE A 336 -10.17 15.14 -17.40
C ILE A 336 -10.93 15.93 -16.34
N ALA A 337 -10.77 15.50 -15.08
CA ALA A 337 -11.33 16.21 -13.94
C ALA A 337 -10.40 17.38 -13.61
N ASP A 338 -10.92 18.59 -13.70
CA ASP A 338 -10.12 19.81 -13.52
C ASP A 338 -10.56 20.51 -12.23
N SER A 339 -9.60 20.77 -11.35
CA SER A 339 -9.88 21.40 -10.06
C SER A 339 -9.59 22.89 -10.04
N SER A 340 -9.29 23.50 -11.16
CA SER A 340 -9.07 24.95 -11.20
C SER A 340 -10.37 25.70 -10.91
N LYS A 341 -10.24 26.93 -10.42
CA LYS A 341 -11.40 27.71 -9.99
C LYS A 341 -12.36 27.99 -11.14
N ALA A 342 -11.84 28.23 -12.31
CA ALA A 342 -12.64 28.51 -13.50
C ALA A 342 -12.65 27.36 -14.49
N GLY A 343 -12.23 26.19 -14.06
CA GLY A 343 -12.06 25.07 -14.95
C GLY A 343 -13.34 24.32 -15.25
N LEU A 344 -13.27 23.57 -16.33
CA LEU A 344 -14.36 22.72 -16.79
C LEU A 344 -13.80 21.31 -16.90
N SER A 345 -14.50 20.36 -16.31
CA SER A 345 -14.18 18.97 -16.61
C SER A 345 -14.68 18.70 -18.02
N THR A 346 -13.77 18.42 -18.92
CA THR A 346 -14.07 18.36 -20.33
C THR A 346 -14.00 16.93 -20.83
N LEU A 347 -15.00 16.55 -21.60
CA LEU A 347 -15.08 15.26 -22.27
C LEU A 347 -14.52 15.44 -23.70
N TYR A 348 -13.57 14.58 -24.06
CA TYR A 348 -12.96 14.58 -25.40
C TYR A 348 -13.37 13.32 -26.15
N LYS A 349 -13.54 13.45 -27.46
CA LYS A 349 -13.97 12.34 -28.30
C LYS A 349 -12.96 12.11 -29.42
N TRP A 350 -12.71 10.84 -29.75
CA TRP A 350 -11.85 10.43 -30.83
C TRP A 350 -12.58 10.51 -32.18
N ASN A 351 -11.93 11.11 -33.19
CA ASN A 351 -12.54 11.26 -34.52
C ASN A 351 -11.71 10.61 -35.63
N ASP A 352 -10.86 9.64 -35.29
CA ASP A 352 -9.93 8.94 -36.21
C ASP A 352 -8.70 9.75 -36.59
N LYS A 353 -8.66 11.04 -36.28
CA LYS A 353 -7.49 11.88 -36.55
C LYS A 353 -6.91 12.46 -35.26
N GLY A 354 -7.72 12.53 -34.23
CA GLY A 354 -7.30 13.08 -32.94
C GLY A 354 -8.47 13.14 -32.00
N PHE A 355 -8.25 13.75 -30.86
CA PHE A 355 -9.29 13.99 -29.87
C PHE A 355 -9.71 15.45 -29.93
N TYR A 356 -10.99 15.68 -29.81
CA TYR A 356 -11.52 17.04 -29.79
C TYR A 356 -12.48 17.20 -28.62
N SER A 357 -12.58 18.43 -28.10
CA SER A 357 -13.47 18.70 -26.99
C SER A 357 -14.93 18.52 -27.44
N TYR A 358 -15.64 17.70 -26.70
CA TYR A 358 -16.98 17.26 -27.11
C TYR A 358 -18.05 17.81 -26.20
N GLN A 359 -17.81 17.80 -24.89
CA GLN A 359 -18.80 18.24 -23.93
C GLN A 359 -18.10 18.77 -22.68
N SER A 360 -18.59 19.89 -22.15
CA SER A 360 -18.12 20.41 -20.87
C SER A 360 -19.06 19.96 -19.78
N LEU A 361 -18.48 19.47 -18.69
CA LEU A 361 -19.23 18.90 -17.58
C LEU A 361 -18.83 19.59 -16.28
N HIS A 362 -19.75 19.67 -15.34
CA HIS A 362 -19.50 20.02 -13.95
C HIS A 362 -18.67 21.29 -13.81
N GLU A 363 -19.17 22.35 -14.39
CA GLU A 363 -18.51 23.66 -14.41
C GLU A 363 -18.44 24.27 -13.00
N TRP A 364 -17.26 24.81 -12.65
CA TRP A 364 -17.05 25.54 -11.39
C TRP A 364 -16.99 24.71 -10.12
N TYR A 365 -16.89 23.39 -10.20
CA TYR A 365 -16.95 22.54 -9.01
C TYR A 365 -15.61 22.01 -8.52
N ARG A 366 -14.51 22.35 -9.19
CA ARG A 366 -13.17 21.92 -8.80
C ARG A 366 -13.08 20.39 -8.65
N ASP A 367 -13.37 19.72 -9.74
CA ASP A 367 -13.41 18.26 -9.73
C ASP A 367 -12.04 17.65 -9.43
N THR A 368 -12.02 16.60 -8.63
CA THR A 368 -10.80 15.90 -8.26
C THR A 368 -10.78 14.48 -8.79
N ASP A 369 -11.89 13.92 -9.21
CA ASP A 369 -11.95 12.52 -9.60
C ASP A 369 -13.05 12.30 -10.62
N ALA A 370 -12.83 11.36 -11.53
CA ALA A 370 -13.80 10.97 -12.55
C ALA A 370 -13.82 9.45 -12.63
N GLU A 371 -15.01 8.89 -12.69
CA GLU A 371 -15.19 7.45 -12.76
C GLU A 371 -16.21 7.09 -13.82
N PHE A 372 -15.85 6.19 -14.74
CA PHE A 372 -16.76 5.69 -15.75
C PHE A 372 -17.27 4.31 -15.39
N LEU A 373 -18.52 4.02 -15.75
CA LEU A 373 -19.11 2.74 -15.45
C LEU A 373 -20.21 2.43 -16.44
N ASP A 374 -20.19 1.20 -16.94
CA ASP A 374 -21.26 0.71 -17.81
C ASP A 374 -22.08 -0.31 -17.02
N LEU A 375 -23.31 0.04 -16.73
CA LEU A 375 -24.21 -0.81 -15.97
C LEU A 375 -25.42 -1.15 -16.85
N ASP A 376 -25.57 -2.45 -17.16
CA ASP A 376 -26.67 -2.95 -18.00
C ASP A 376 -26.74 -2.23 -19.36
N GLY A 377 -25.61 -1.97 -19.95
CA GLY A 377 -25.55 -1.28 -21.23
C GLY A 377 -25.81 0.21 -21.15
N LYS A 378 -25.91 0.74 -19.95
CA LYS A 378 -26.08 2.19 -19.75
C LYS A 378 -24.80 2.79 -19.23
N ALA A 379 -24.24 3.74 -19.96
CA ALA A 379 -22.97 4.37 -19.59
C ALA A 379 -23.22 5.49 -18.60
N HIS A 380 -22.45 5.47 -17.52
CA HIS A 380 -22.54 6.48 -16.47
C HIS A 380 -21.17 7.10 -16.24
N LEU A 381 -21.15 8.36 -15.87
CA LEU A 381 -19.94 9.08 -15.53
C LEU A 381 -20.18 9.82 -14.22
N ILE A 382 -19.29 9.59 -13.26
CA ILE A 382 -19.40 10.18 -11.93
C ILE A 382 -18.25 11.16 -11.75
N LEU A 383 -18.56 12.39 -11.35
CA LEU A 383 -17.56 13.41 -11.07
C LEU A 383 -17.65 13.81 -9.62
N ALA A 384 -16.50 13.75 -8.94
CA ALA A 384 -16.41 14.08 -7.53
C ALA A 384 -15.55 15.32 -7.34
N SER A 385 -15.89 16.12 -6.34
CA SER A 385 -15.13 17.31 -5.99
C SER A 385 -14.97 17.38 -4.47
N ARG A 386 -14.07 18.25 -4.03
CA ARG A 386 -13.80 18.37 -2.59
C ARG A 386 -14.95 19.00 -1.81
N SER A 387 -15.67 19.90 -2.44
CA SER A 387 -16.61 20.77 -1.73
C SER A 387 -18.07 20.48 -2.03
N GLN A 388 -18.35 19.64 -3.00
CA GLN A 388 -19.73 19.37 -3.42
C GLN A 388 -19.98 17.87 -3.43
N VAL A 389 -21.27 17.50 -3.39
CA VAL A 389 -21.63 16.08 -3.51
C VAL A 389 -21.27 15.60 -4.91
N PRO A 390 -20.84 14.35 -5.05
CA PRO A 390 -20.57 13.80 -6.39
C PRO A 390 -21.83 13.84 -7.25
N VAL A 391 -21.64 14.06 -8.53
CA VAL A 391 -22.75 14.09 -9.48
C VAL A 391 -22.61 12.93 -10.45
N ILE A 392 -23.74 12.46 -10.95
CA ILE A 392 -23.81 11.32 -11.83
C ILE A 392 -24.44 11.76 -13.14
N TYR A 393 -23.78 11.45 -14.23
CA TYR A 393 -24.29 11.67 -15.58
C TYR A 393 -24.58 10.32 -16.21
N GLN A 394 -25.63 10.26 -17.01
CA GLN A 394 -25.94 9.08 -17.80
C GLN A 394 -25.92 9.44 -19.27
N TRP A 395 -25.36 8.58 -20.10
CA TRP A 395 -25.31 8.81 -21.54
C TRP A 395 -26.73 8.77 -22.11
N SER A 396 -27.07 9.80 -22.84
CA SER A 396 -28.36 9.87 -23.54
C SER A 396 -28.13 9.48 -25.00
N ARG A 397 -28.75 8.39 -25.42
CA ARG A 397 -28.64 7.94 -26.81
C ARG A 397 -29.26 8.92 -27.79
N SER A 398 -30.36 9.55 -27.41
CA SER A 398 -31.03 10.47 -28.30
C SER A 398 -30.25 11.77 -28.48
N ASN A 399 -29.60 12.25 -27.42
CA ASN A 399 -28.84 13.50 -27.48
C ASN A 399 -27.37 13.27 -27.78
N GLN A 400 -26.88 12.04 -27.68
CA GLN A 400 -25.46 11.69 -27.84
C GLN A 400 -24.58 12.53 -26.92
N LYS A 401 -25.05 12.65 -25.68
CA LYS A 401 -24.33 13.42 -24.64
C LYS A 401 -24.62 12.82 -23.27
N PHE A 402 -23.79 13.18 -22.31
CA PHE A 402 -24.06 12.85 -20.91
C PHE A 402 -25.05 13.84 -20.32
N VAL A 403 -26.05 13.33 -19.65
CA VAL A 403 -27.10 14.14 -19.04
C VAL A 403 -27.06 13.91 -17.53
N LEU A 404 -27.14 15.01 -16.78
CA LEU A 404 -27.11 14.95 -15.32
C LEU A 404 -28.30 14.16 -14.79
N GLN A 405 -28.05 13.17 -13.94
CA GLN A 405 -29.10 12.33 -13.36
C GLN A 405 -29.38 12.67 -11.91
N GLY A 406 -28.45 13.29 -11.23
CA GLY A 406 -28.61 13.61 -9.83
C GLY A 406 -27.32 13.52 -9.08
N GLY A 407 -27.40 13.68 -7.79
CA GLY A 407 -26.24 13.66 -6.94
C GLY A 407 -26.34 12.64 -5.82
N ASP A 408 -25.21 12.35 -5.24
CA ASP A 408 -25.10 11.49 -4.08
C ASP A 408 -25.57 12.26 -2.84
N PRO A 409 -26.37 11.65 -1.96
CA PRO A 409 -26.78 12.35 -0.73
C PRO A 409 -25.64 12.54 0.28
N SER A 410 -24.49 11.90 0.09
CA SER A 410 -23.37 12.11 0.98
C SER A 410 -22.76 13.48 0.79
N HIS A 411 -22.10 13.98 1.80
CA HIS A 411 -21.38 15.26 1.69
C HIS A 411 -20.03 15.05 0.99
N GLY A 412 -19.68 15.99 0.15
CA GLY A 412 -18.55 15.94 -0.74
C GLY A 412 -17.41 14.99 -0.40
N GLY A 413 -16.97 14.24 -1.37
CA GLY A 413 -15.91 13.26 -1.22
C GLY A 413 -14.77 13.53 -2.17
N ARG A 414 -13.57 13.21 -1.72
CA ARG A 414 -12.36 13.42 -2.51
C ARG A 414 -12.19 12.40 -3.62
N LEU A 415 -12.52 11.17 -3.33
CA LEU A 415 -12.31 10.06 -4.24
C LEU A 415 -13.56 9.20 -4.28
N THR A 416 -13.87 8.74 -5.47
CA THR A 416 -15.03 7.90 -5.70
C THR A 416 -14.60 6.68 -6.49
N GLU A 417 -15.09 5.53 -6.10
CA GLU A 417 -14.79 4.29 -6.79
C GLU A 417 -16.09 3.53 -7.04
N ALA A 418 -16.31 3.12 -8.28
CA ALA A 418 -17.50 2.37 -8.62
C ALA A 418 -17.26 0.88 -8.39
N LEU A 419 -18.21 0.24 -7.74
CA LEU A 419 -18.13 -1.17 -7.40
C LEU A 419 -19.29 -1.92 -8.03
N PRO A 420 -19.17 -2.41 -9.26
CA PRO A 420 -20.23 -3.26 -9.83
C PRO A 420 -20.15 -4.65 -9.25
N ILE A 421 -21.16 -5.03 -8.48
CA ILE A 421 -21.22 -6.34 -7.82
C ILE A 421 -22.55 -6.98 -8.21
N ARG A 422 -22.47 -8.10 -8.91
CA ARG A 422 -23.67 -8.89 -9.30
C ARG A 422 -24.75 -8.04 -9.96
N GLU A 423 -24.34 -7.26 -10.96
CA GLU A 423 -25.25 -6.41 -11.74
C GLU A 423 -25.86 -5.27 -10.95
N GLU A 424 -25.43 -5.04 -9.73
CA GLU A 424 -25.83 -3.88 -8.96
C GLU A 424 -24.66 -2.93 -8.80
N LEU A 425 -24.98 -1.64 -8.72
CA LEU A 425 -23.96 -0.62 -8.58
C LEU A 425 -23.85 -0.18 -7.14
N TYR A 426 -22.64 -0.24 -6.63
CA TYR A 426 -22.27 0.33 -5.34
C TYR A 426 -21.23 1.40 -5.58
N LEU A 427 -21.23 2.41 -4.74
CA LEU A 427 -20.28 3.51 -4.84
C LEU A 427 -19.55 3.64 -3.52
N ALA A 428 -18.25 3.70 -3.59
CA ALA A 428 -17.43 3.97 -2.41
C ALA A 428 -16.94 5.40 -2.45
N UNK A 429 -17.25 6.05 -1.57
CA UNK A 429 -16.89 7.33 -1.57
C UNK A 429 -16.13 7.56 -0.39
N ARG A 430 -15.25 8.37 -0.53
CA ARG A 430 -14.46 8.81 0.61
C ARG A 430 -14.81 10.24 0.98
N ALA A 431 -15.35 10.41 2.15
CA ALA A 431 -15.72 11.72 2.67
C ALA A 431 -15.07 11.93 4.03
N SER A 432 -14.39 13.06 4.19
CA SER A 432 -13.85 13.53 5.47
C SER A 432 -13.22 12.44 6.34
N GLY A 433 -12.35 11.64 5.77
CA GLY A 433 -11.54 10.69 6.54
C GLY A 433 -12.03 9.27 6.59
N ASP A 434 -13.30 9.06 6.34
CA ASP A 434 -13.86 7.70 6.35
C ASP A 434 -14.38 7.35 4.97
N SER A 435 -14.32 6.08 4.63
CA SER A 435 -14.93 5.58 3.40
C SER A 435 -16.30 5.01 3.71
N LYS A 436 -17.24 5.28 2.81
CA LYS A 436 -18.60 4.79 2.93
C LYS A 436 -19.02 4.11 1.63
N ILE A 437 -19.93 3.14 1.74
CA ILE A 437 -20.45 2.41 0.59
C ILE A 437 -21.91 2.67 0.45
N PHE A 438 -22.31 3.00 -0.77
CA PHE A 438 -23.70 3.33 -1.10
C PHE A 438 -24.23 2.43 -2.18
N UNK A 439 -25.32 2.09 -2.30
CA UNK A 439 -25.92 1.34 -3.20
C UNK A 439 -26.69 2.21 -4.05
N TRP A 440 -26.74 1.93 -5.17
CA TRP A 440 -27.52 2.73 -6.12
C TRP A 440 -28.91 2.14 -6.26
N GLY A 441 -29.86 2.91 -5.88
CA GLY A 441 -31.26 2.53 -6.10
C GLY A 441 -31.82 3.15 -7.36
N THR A 442 -33.09 3.42 -7.37
CA THR A 442 -33.78 3.87 -8.59
C THR A 442 -33.53 5.30 -8.99
N LYS A 443 -32.66 6.02 -8.47
CA LYS A 443 -32.24 7.37 -8.89
C LYS A 443 -31.43 8.07 -7.81
N GLN A 444 -31.05 7.34 -6.77
CA GLN A 444 -30.26 7.94 -5.71
C GLN A 444 -29.41 6.88 -5.03
N PHE A 445 -28.36 7.34 -4.39
CA PHE A 445 -27.53 6.46 -3.58
C PHE A 445 -28.01 6.47 -2.15
N THR A 446 -27.97 5.30 -1.53
CA THR A 446 -28.33 5.13 -0.14
C THR A 446 -27.13 4.55 0.60
N GLU A 447 -26.72 5.15 1.69
CA GLU A 447 -25.60 4.64 2.47
C GLU A 447 -25.96 3.29 3.07
N ILE A 448 -25.15 2.28 2.80
CA ILE A 448 -25.38 0.94 3.33
C ILE A 448 -24.29 0.49 4.29
N GLN A 449 -23.11 1.10 4.22
CA GLN A 449 -22.00 0.69 5.09
C GLN A 449 -21.02 1.84 5.27
N ALA A 450 -20.69 2.14 6.53
CA ALA A 450 -19.58 3.04 6.85
C ALA A 450 -18.45 2.15 7.31
N CYS A 451 -17.43 2.03 6.49
CA CYS A 451 -16.56 0.90 6.70
C CYS A 451 -15.10 1.19 7.00
N LEU A 452 -14.53 2.28 6.59
CA LEU A 452 -13.08 2.29 6.60
C LEU A 452 -12.53 3.60 7.11
N ARG A 453 -12.31 3.66 8.40
CA ARG A 453 -11.67 4.83 8.99
C ARG A 453 -10.29 5.06 8.37
N GLY A 454 -10.10 6.25 7.86
CA GLY A 454 -8.81 6.63 7.30
C GLY A 454 -8.45 5.95 6.01
N SER A 455 -9.37 5.22 5.38
CA SER A 455 -9.09 4.55 4.12
C SER A 455 -8.96 5.58 3.01
N MET A 456 -7.98 5.41 2.17
CA MET A 456 -7.74 6.30 1.05
C MET A 456 -8.10 5.74 -0.30
N UNK A 457 -8.17 4.55 -0.50
CA UNK A 457 -8.48 4.02 -1.67
C UNK A 457 -9.19 2.83 -1.40
N LEU A 458 -9.93 2.68 -2.28
CA LEU A 458 -10.62 1.40 -2.27
C LEU A 458 -10.63 0.87 -3.70
N GLN A 459 -9.99 -0.24 -3.92
CA GLN A 459 -9.87 -0.83 -5.27
C GLN A 459 -10.64 -2.15 -5.31
N PRO A 460 -11.69 -2.26 -6.13
CA PRO A 460 -12.38 -3.53 -6.28
C PRO A 460 -11.60 -4.48 -7.19
N PHE A 461 -11.73 -5.76 -6.92
CA PHE A 461 -11.21 -6.79 -7.81
C PHE A 461 -12.02 -8.06 -7.64
N PHE A 462 -12.01 -8.90 -8.66
CA PHE A 462 -12.77 -10.13 -8.67
C PHE A 462 -11.79 -11.30 -8.79
N SER A 463 -11.86 -12.20 -7.83
CA SER A 463 -10.96 -13.34 -7.82
C SER A 463 -11.71 -14.55 -7.26
N LYS A 464 -11.56 -15.67 -7.95
CA LYS A 464 -12.14 -16.95 -7.53
C LYS A 464 -13.65 -16.86 -7.27
N GLU A 465 -14.32 -16.25 -8.22
CA GLU A 465 -15.77 -16.13 -8.23
C GLU A 465 -16.33 -15.29 -7.09
N ARG A 466 -15.50 -14.49 -6.44
CA ARG A 466 -15.96 -13.60 -5.37
C ARG A 466 -15.46 -12.18 -5.59
N SER A 467 -16.26 -11.22 -5.17
CA SER A 467 -15.89 -9.82 -5.24
C SER A 467 -15.13 -9.43 -3.99
N HIS A 468 -14.05 -8.70 -4.19
CA HIS A 468 -13.19 -8.20 -3.11
C HIS A 468 -12.97 -6.71 -3.27
N ALA A 469 -12.53 -6.08 -2.21
CA ALA A 469 -12.07 -4.70 -2.26
C ALA A 469 -10.83 -4.57 -1.40
N LEU A 470 -9.84 -3.84 -1.93
CA LEU A 470 -8.60 -3.58 -1.23
C LEU A 470 -8.63 -2.14 -0.76
N GLY A 471 -8.61 -1.94 0.54
CA GLY A 471 -8.70 -0.62 1.14
C GLY A 471 -7.39 -0.19 1.75
N GLY A 472 -7.02 1.04 1.49
CA GLY A 472 -5.82 1.62 2.08
C GLY A 472 -6.15 2.24 3.43
N GLU A 473 -5.76 1.57 4.47
CA GLU A 473 -5.98 1.99 5.85
C GLU A 473 -4.64 2.22 6.51
N LEU A 474 -4.46 3.37 7.13
CA LEU A 474 -3.23 3.60 7.87
C LEU A 474 -3.30 2.84 9.20
N PRO A 475 -2.27 2.10 9.57
CA PRO A 475 -0.95 1.97 8.91
C PRO A 475 -0.82 0.83 7.90
N PHE A 476 -1.85 0.07 7.65
CA PHE A 476 -1.76 -1.08 6.74
C PHE A 476 -2.99 -1.16 5.85
N SER A 477 -2.88 -2.01 4.84
CA SER A 477 -3.97 -2.24 3.92
C SER A 477 -4.83 -3.39 4.38
N GLN A 478 -6.10 -3.34 4.05
CA GLN A 478 -7.07 -4.34 4.46
C GLN A 478 -7.81 -4.87 3.22
N ILE A 479 -7.95 -6.17 3.12
CA ILE A 479 -8.74 -6.79 2.08
C ILE A 479 -10.11 -7.12 2.65
N TYR A 480 -11.15 -6.73 1.92
CA TYR A 480 -12.54 -7.02 2.28
C TYR A 480 -13.12 -7.97 1.25
N MET A 481 -13.97 -8.86 1.70
CA MET A 481 -14.67 -9.78 0.81
C MET A 481 -16.17 -9.53 0.91
N TRP A 482 -16.81 -9.45 -0.24
CA TRP A 482 -18.26 -9.20 -0.29
C TRP A 482 -19.00 -10.48 0.09
N GLU A 483 -19.91 -10.36 1.02
CA GLU A 483 -20.81 -11.44 1.40
C GLU A 483 -22.25 -10.95 1.22
N ILE A 484 -23.10 -11.84 0.73
CA ILE A 484 -24.45 -11.45 0.35
C ILE A 484 -25.23 -10.81 1.52
N GLU A 485 -25.06 -11.35 2.70
CA GLU A 485 -25.81 -10.91 3.87
C GLU A 485 -25.06 -9.93 4.75
N LYS A 486 -23.76 -9.80 4.59
CA LYS A 486 -22.95 -9.02 5.51
C LYS A 486 -22.15 -7.92 4.84
N LEU A 487 -22.41 -7.66 3.58
CA LEU A 487 -21.71 -6.63 2.84
C LEU A 487 -20.20 -6.95 2.79
N PHE A 488 -19.34 -5.93 2.78
CA PHE A 488 -17.90 -6.17 2.78
C PHE A 488 -17.42 -6.50 4.19
N ASP A 489 -16.86 -7.67 4.35
CA ASP A 489 -16.33 -8.12 5.62
C ASP A 489 -14.81 -8.22 5.53
N ARG A 490 -14.14 -7.99 6.66
CA ARG A 490 -12.69 -8.05 6.70
C ARG A 490 -12.21 -9.46 6.39
N PHE A 491 -11.24 -9.56 5.49
CA PHE A 491 -10.75 -10.83 5.03
C PHE A 491 -9.26 -11.03 5.33
N ARG A 492 -8.41 -10.06 4.92
CA ARG A 492 -6.96 -10.15 5.08
C ARG A 492 -6.36 -8.76 5.28
N LYS A 493 -5.23 -8.75 5.95
CA LYS A 493 -4.43 -7.54 6.06
C LYS A 493 -3.18 -7.64 5.22
N UNK A 494 -2.87 -6.78 4.56
CA UNK A 494 -1.76 -6.81 3.81
C UNK A 494 -0.90 -5.81 4.36
N TYR A 495 0.18 -6.02 4.41
CA TYR A 495 1.21 -5.13 4.94
C TYR A 495 1.73 -4.21 3.85
N ILE A 496 0.98 -3.21 3.54
CA ILE A 496 1.38 -2.16 2.61
C ILE A 496 1.30 -0.84 3.35
N GLN A 497 2.44 -0.23 3.57
CA GLN A 497 2.56 0.95 4.42
C GLN A 497 2.12 2.21 3.68
N SER A 498 1.24 2.98 4.29
CA SER A 498 0.75 4.27 3.77
C SER A 498 0.38 4.19 2.29
N PRO A 499 -0.53 3.30 1.91
CA PRO A 499 -0.86 3.15 0.49
C PRO A 499 -1.62 4.36 -0.03
N ARG A 500 -1.38 4.71 -1.30
CA ARG A 500 -2.07 5.82 -1.96
C ARG A 500 -3.07 5.36 -3.00
N SER A 501 -2.72 4.33 -3.74
CA SER A 501 -3.60 3.81 -4.78
C SER A 501 -3.30 2.34 -5.04
N PHE A 502 -4.25 1.69 -5.66
CA PHE A 502 -4.14 0.29 -6.02
C PHE A 502 -4.59 0.12 -7.46
N LEU A 503 -3.99 -0.85 -8.15
CA LEU A 503 -4.45 -1.26 -9.47
C LEU A 503 -4.27 -2.76 -9.59
N TRP A 504 -5.35 -3.46 -9.89
CA TRP A 504 -5.33 -4.91 -10.08
C TRP A 504 -5.15 -5.22 -11.55
N PHE A 505 -4.36 -6.26 -11.85
CA PHE A 505 -4.26 -6.78 -13.20
C PHE A 505 -3.94 -8.26 -13.17
N HIS A 506 -4.17 -8.91 -14.31
CA HIS A 506 -3.99 -10.34 -14.45
C HIS A 506 -3.15 -10.63 -15.67
N THR A 507 -2.10 -11.43 -15.53
CA THR A 507 -1.31 -11.90 -16.65
C THR A 507 -0.61 -13.21 -16.26
N ASP A 508 -0.33 -14.06 -17.27
CA ASP A 508 0.36 -15.32 -17.05
C ASP A 508 -0.30 -16.19 -15.97
N ARG A 509 -1.64 -16.18 -15.94
CA ARG A 509 -2.45 -16.95 -15.00
C ARG A 509 -2.25 -16.56 -13.54
N ARG A 510 -1.76 -15.36 -13.31
CA ARG A 510 -1.54 -14.83 -11.96
C ARG A 510 -2.23 -13.50 -11.79
N ASP A 511 -2.60 -13.21 -10.57
CA ASP A 511 -3.17 -11.94 -10.19
C ASP A 511 -2.11 -11.09 -9.51
N PHE A 512 -2.03 -9.84 -9.92
CA PHE A 512 -1.10 -8.87 -9.35
C PHE A 512 -1.85 -7.61 -8.94
N ILE A 513 -1.36 -6.94 -7.93
CA ILE A 513 -1.87 -5.65 -7.52
C ILE A 513 -0.69 -4.68 -7.42
N PHE A 514 -0.77 -3.60 -8.20
CA PHE A 514 0.15 -2.48 -8.01
C PHE A 514 -0.32 -1.67 -6.83
N THR A 515 0.59 -1.33 -5.95
CA THR A 515 0.29 -0.38 -4.89
C THR A 515 1.31 0.74 -4.96
N SER A 516 0.83 1.95 -4.86
CA SER A 516 1.74 3.07 -4.63
C SER A 516 1.65 3.43 -3.15
N ALA A 517 2.79 3.59 -2.54
CA ALA A 517 2.88 3.98 -1.15
C ALA A 517 3.77 5.19 -1.07
N GLN A 518 3.70 5.86 0.06
CA GLN A 518 4.57 7.01 0.23
C GLN A 518 6.02 6.54 0.19
N GLY A 519 6.75 6.99 -0.81
CA GLY A 519 8.15 6.64 -1.00
C GLY A 519 8.41 5.79 -2.23
N LYS A 520 7.81 4.62 -2.35
CA LYS A 520 8.12 3.73 -3.49
C LYS A 520 6.90 2.92 -3.91
N PRO A 521 6.62 2.83 -5.20
CA PRO A 521 5.58 1.92 -5.68
C PRO A 521 6.04 0.47 -5.53
N ARG A 522 5.11 -0.39 -5.22
CA ARG A 522 5.37 -1.82 -5.06
C ARG A 522 4.34 -2.62 -5.83
N LEU A 523 4.79 -3.72 -6.39
CA LEU A 523 3.96 -4.65 -7.14
C LEU A 523 3.61 -5.87 -6.30
#